data_4996de0a32b27298693cc6abf9909f98
#
_entry.id   4996de0a32b27298693cc6abf9909f98
#
_cell.length_a   1.000
_cell.length_b   1.000
_cell.length_c   1.000
_cell.angle_alpha   90.00
_cell.angle_beta   90.00
_cell.angle_gamma   90.00
#
_symmetry.space_group_name_H-M   'P 1'
#
loop_
_entity.id
_entity.type
_entity.pdbx_description
1 polymer ?
#
loop_
_entity_poly.entity_id
_entity_poly.type
_entity_poly.pdbx_seq_one_letter_code
_entity_poly.pdbx_strand_id
1 'polypeptide(L)'
;QRDGGVPVRCKSGHAFMKECMRNNDVLYGGEMSAHHYFRDFSCCDSGMIPWLLVTELMCRSGKKLSELVGERVAMYPCSGEINRKVADSAAVLAELGKKYADGEQDHLDGLSVAYDNWRFNVRVSNTEPVMRLNVETKGDKELLAAKTAELLEVIGGEEA
;
A
#
# COMPACT_ATOMS: atom_id res chain seq x y z
N GLN A 1 6.94 12.33 5.40
CA GLN A 1 7.81 12.54 6.56
C GLN A 1 9.11 13.25 6.15
N ARG A 2 9.88 12.77 5.19
CA ARG A 2 11.13 13.41 4.74
C ARG A 2 10.94 14.87 4.34
N ASP A 3 9.84 15.19 3.70
CA ASP A 3 9.51 16.51 3.18
C ASP A 3 8.50 17.25 4.11
N GLY A 4 8.40 16.85 5.38
CA GLY A 4 7.56 17.47 6.42
C GLY A 4 6.10 17.00 6.43
N GLY A 5 5.70 16.08 5.57
CA GLY A 5 4.34 15.54 5.53
C GLY A 5 4.03 14.66 6.74
N VAL A 6 2.82 14.80 7.28
CA VAL A 6 2.29 13.94 8.34
C VAL A 6 1.36 12.90 7.71
N PRO A 7 1.73 11.60 7.71
CA PRO A 7 0.89 10.57 7.12
C PRO A 7 -0.29 10.24 8.04
N VAL A 8 -1.47 10.10 7.45
CA VAL A 8 -2.68 9.59 8.10
C VAL A 8 -3.09 8.30 7.38
N ARG A 9 -3.23 7.21 8.12
CA ARG A 9 -3.65 5.92 7.56
C ARG A 9 -5.18 5.81 7.56
N CYS A 10 -5.70 5.18 6.52
CA CYS A 10 -7.13 5.02 6.30
C CYS A 10 -7.43 3.65 5.69
N LYS A 11 -8.65 3.15 5.90
CA LYS A 11 -9.17 2.00 5.17
C LYS A 11 -9.31 2.31 3.69
N SER A 12 -9.11 1.30 2.84
CA SER A 12 -9.36 1.40 1.41
C SER A 12 -10.84 1.61 1.11
N GLY A 13 -11.14 2.50 0.19
CA GLY A 13 -12.49 2.79 -0.29
C GLY A 13 -12.86 4.26 -0.22
N HIS A 14 -13.58 4.75 -1.25
CA HIS A 14 -13.93 6.17 -1.43
C HIS A 14 -14.59 6.83 -0.21
N ALA A 15 -15.55 6.16 0.44
CA ALA A 15 -16.26 6.71 1.58
C ALA A 15 -15.31 6.91 2.78
N PHE A 16 -14.51 5.92 3.09
CA PHE A 16 -13.53 5.97 4.18
C PHE A 16 -12.45 7.02 3.93
N MET A 17 -11.94 7.09 2.70
CA MET A 17 -10.93 8.08 2.32
C MET A 17 -11.47 9.50 2.49
N LYS A 18 -12.67 9.80 1.98
CA LYS A 18 -13.29 11.13 2.09
C LYS A 18 -13.59 11.52 3.54
N GLU A 19 -14.07 10.58 4.33
CA GLU A 19 -14.32 10.78 5.77
C GLU A 19 -13.02 11.06 6.51
N CYS A 20 -12.00 10.23 6.29
CA CYS A 20 -10.68 10.38 6.89
C CYS A 20 -10.05 11.75 6.55
N MET A 21 -10.11 12.15 5.28
CA MET A 21 -9.57 13.44 4.83
C MET A 21 -10.25 14.63 5.52
N ARG A 22 -11.59 14.60 5.65
CA ARG A 22 -12.35 15.67 6.31
C ARG A 22 -12.10 15.75 7.80
N ASN A 23 -12.05 14.59 8.47
CA ASN A 23 -11.87 14.52 9.92
C ASN A 23 -10.46 14.91 10.38
N ASN A 24 -9.46 14.79 9.50
CA ASN A 24 -8.06 15.06 9.82
C ASN A 24 -7.46 16.22 9.00
N ASP A 25 -8.26 16.98 8.27
CA ASP A 25 -7.84 18.08 7.38
C ASP A 25 -6.70 17.69 6.43
N VAL A 26 -6.79 16.50 5.83
CA VAL A 26 -5.75 15.96 4.95
C VAL A 26 -5.81 16.61 3.58
N LEU A 27 -4.67 17.10 3.09
CA LEU A 27 -4.55 17.78 1.80
C LEU A 27 -4.76 16.84 0.61
N TYR A 28 -4.20 15.63 0.71
CA TYR A 28 -4.14 14.67 -0.37
C TYR A 28 -4.28 13.25 0.16
N GLY A 29 -5.11 12.44 -0.50
CA GLY A 29 -5.26 11.02 -0.25
C GLY A 29 -4.94 10.21 -1.50
N GLY A 30 -4.39 9.01 -1.32
CA GLY A 30 -4.07 8.11 -2.41
C GLY A 30 -4.33 6.66 -2.03
N GLU A 31 -4.80 5.88 -3.00
CA GLU A 31 -4.98 4.43 -2.87
C GLU A 31 -4.03 3.69 -3.82
N MET A 32 -3.68 2.45 -3.50
CA MET A 32 -2.88 1.59 -4.38
C MET A 32 -3.53 1.35 -5.75
N SER A 33 -4.86 1.43 -5.81
CA SER A 33 -5.68 1.34 -7.02
C SER A 33 -5.60 2.59 -7.92
N ALA A 34 -4.68 3.51 -7.63
CA ALA A 34 -4.50 4.77 -8.36
C ALA A 34 -5.68 5.74 -8.29
N HIS A 35 -6.47 5.70 -7.23
CA HIS A 35 -7.40 6.76 -6.88
C HIS A 35 -6.67 7.86 -6.12
N HIS A 36 -6.89 9.13 -6.51
CA HIS A 36 -6.21 10.29 -5.96
C HIS A 36 -7.22 11.35 -5.53
N TYR A 37 -7.25 11.66 -4.24
CA TYR A 37 -8.21 12.56 -3.60
C TYR A 37 -7.54 13.87 -3.20
N PHE A 38 -8.23 14.98 -3.44
CA PHE A 38 -7.69 16.30 -3.15
C PHE A 38 -8.67 17.09 -2.28
N ARG A 39 -8.20 17.65 -1.16
CA ARG A 39 -9.02 18.48 -0.26
C ARG A 39 -9.67 19.63 -1.02
N ASP A 40 -8.88 20.35 -1.81
CA ASP A 40 -9.33 21.52 -2.57
C ASP A 40 -10.25 21.17 -3.76
N PHE A 41 -10.41 19.88 -4.03
CA PHE A 41 -11.42 19.32 -4.93
C PHE A 41 -12.53 18.59 -4.16
N SER A 42 -12.94 19.17 -3.01
CA SER A 42 -14.00 18.63 -2.13
C SER A 42 -13.73 17.22 -1.64
N CYS A 43 -12.47 16.84 -1.44
CA CYS A 43 -12.03 15.48 -1.15
C CYS A 43 -12.51 14.46 -2.19
N CYS A 44 -12.70 14.89 -3.43
CA CYS A 44 -13.10 14.02 -4.52
C CYS A 44 -11.89 13.40 -5.23
N ASP A 45 -12.13 12.21 -5.78
CA ASP A 45 -11.17 11.54 -6.65
C ASP A 45 -11.07 12.24 -8.00
N SER A 46 -9.85 12.34 -8.53
CA SER A 46 -9.57 12.89 -9.84
C SER A 46 -8.33 12.24 -10.46
N GLY A 47 -8.45 11.73 -11.68
CA GLY A 47 -7.32 11.30 -12.49
C GLY A 47 -6.64 12.45 -13.23
N MET A 48 -7.36 13.54 -13.48
CA MET A 48 -6.86 14.69 -14.26
C MET A 48 -5.86 15.54 -13.46
N ILE A 49 -6.12 15.74 -12.17
CA ILE A 49 -5.23 16.54 -11.30
C ILE A 49 -3.85 15.89 -11.19
N PRO A 50 -3.70 14.60 -10.82
CA PRO A 50 -2.39 13.98 -10.77
C PRO A 50 -1.70 13.92 -12.13
N TRP A 51 -2.44 13.74 -13.23
CA TRP A 51 -1.86 13.80 -14.57
C TRP A 51 -1.20 15.15 -14.84
N LEU A 52 -1.87 16.26 -14.53
CA LEU A 52 -1.32 17.61 -14.69
C LEU A 52 -0.12 17.85 -13.78
N LEU A 53 -0.20 17.43 -12.50
CA LEU A 53 0.90 17.57 -11.54
C LEU A 53 2.15 16.77 -11.95
N VAL A 54 1.97 15.55 -12.46
CA VAL A 54 3.08 14.74 -12.96
C VAL A 54 3.68 15.36 -14.22
N THR A 55 2.85 15.88 -15.12
CA THR A 55 3.33 16.58 -16.33
C THR A 55 4.14 17.82 -15.95
N GLU A 56 3.65 18.63 -15.02
CA GLU A 56 4.41 19.78 -14.50
C GLU A 56 5.74 19.36 -13.89
N LEU A 57 5.74 18.31 -13.06
CA LEU A 57 6.96 17.78 -12.44
C LEU A 57 8.00 17.35 -13.49
N MET A 58 7.57 16.65 -14.54
CA MET A 58 8.43 16.27 -15.67
C MET A 58 9.01 17.48 -16.38
N CYS A 59 8.19 18.47 -16.69
CA CYS A 59 8.62 19.70 -17.35
C CYS A 59 9.63 20.50 -16.50
N ARG A 60 9.37 20.62 -15.19
CA ARG A 60 10.23 21.38 -14.27
C ARG A 60 11.55 20.67 -13.98
N SER A 61 11.52 19.34 -13.86
CA SER A 61 12.73 18.54 -13.57
C SER A 61 13.57 18.20 -14.79
N GLY A 62 13.00 18.26 -15.99
CA GLY A 62 13.60 17.78 -17.22
C GLY A 62 13.77 16.25 -17.28
N LYS A 63 13.22 15.53 -16.30
CA LYS A 63 13.31 14.07 -16.20
C LYS A 63 12.15 13.38 -16.92
N LYS A 64 12.42 12.19 -17.46
CA LYS A 64 11.38 11.29 -17.97
C LYS A 64 10.59 10.69 -16.80
N LEU A 65 9.34 10.33 -17.03
CA LEU A 65 8.51 9.65 -16.03
C LEU A 65 9.18 8.37 -15.50
N SER A 66 9.78 7.57 -16.38
CA SER A 66 10.52 6.35 -16.00
C SER A 66 11.67 6.60 -15.03
N GLU A 67 12.34 7.74 -15.12
CA GLU A 67 13.43 8.12 -14.21
C GLU A 67 12.85 8.51 -12.83
N LEU A 68 11.80 9.33 -12.80
CA LEU A 68 11.12 9.74 -11.57
C LEU A 68 10.54 8.55 -10.81
N VAL A 69 9.89 7.63 -11.52
CA VAL A 69 9.33 6.39 -10.95
C VAL A 69 10.45 5.44 -10.52
N GLY A 70 11.48 5.26 -11.37
CA GLY A 70 12.59 4.37 -11.10
C GLY A 70 13.36 4.72 -9.83
N GLU A 71 13.56 6.00 -9.55
CA GLU A 71 14.14 6.49 -8.29
C GLU A 71 13.35 6.03 -7.07
N ARG A 72 12.02 6.08 -7.13
CA ARG A 72 11.13 5.66 -6.03
C ARG A 72 11.09 4.15 -5.86
N VAL A 73 10.98 3.41 -6.96
CA VAL A 73 11.03 1.94 -6.96
C VAL A 73 12.35 1.42 -6.40
N ALA A 74 13.46 2.09 -6.69
CA ALA A 74 14.77 1.73 -6.14
C ALA A 74 14.83 1.96 -4.61
N MET A 75 14.21 3.04 -4.11
CA MET A 75 14.18 3.35 -2.68
C MET A 75 13.22 2.46 -1.89
N TYR A 76 12.10 2.05 -2.52
CA TYR A 76 11.03 1.29 -1.88
C TYR A 76 10.52 0.22 -2.85
N PRO A 77 11.31 -0.86 -3.06
CA PRO A 77 10.83 -1.97 -3.85
C PRO A 77 9.64 -2.64 -3.20
N CYS A 78 8.65 -3.05 -4.01
CA CYS A 78 7.45 -3.71 -3.56
C CYS A 78 7.12 -4.95 -4.42
N SER A 79 6.39 -5.89 -3.83
CA SER A 79 5.94 -7.12 -4.52
C SER A 79 4.87 -6.88 -5.57
N GLY A 80 4.21 -5.71 -5.52
CA GLY A 80 2.90 -5.56 -6.11
C GLY A 80 1.82 -6.28 -5.29
N GLU A 81 0.57 -6.22 -5.74
CA GLU A 81 -0.53 -6.95 -5.10
C GLU A 81 -0.54 -8.40 -5.58
N ILE A 82 -0.41 -9.34 -4.65
CA ILE A 82 -0.44 -10.78 -4.91
C ILE A 82 -1.76 -11.33 -4.36
N ASN A 83 -2.54 -11.97 -5.22
CA ASN A 83 -3.84 -12.52 -4.88
C ASN A 83 -3.74 -14.03 -4.65
N ARG A 84 -4.35 -14.52 -3.55
CA ARG A 84 -4.39 -15.95 -3.19
C ARG A 84 -5.79 -16.37 -2.79
N LYS A 85 -6.26 -17.49 -3.34
CA LYS A 85 -7.47 -18.17 -2.88
C LYS A 85 -7.14 -19.07 -1.73
N VAL A 86 -7.71 -18.81 -0.56
CA VAL A 86 -7.50 -19.59 0.67
C VAL A 86 -8.82 -20.09 1.22
N ALA A 87 -8.82 -21.26 1.84
CA ALA A 87 -10.03 -21.85 2.40
C ALA A 87 -10.53 -21.13 3.66
N ASP A 88 -9.60 -20.66 4.51
CA ASP A 88 -9.91 -19.97 5.78
C ASP A 88 -8.99 -18.77 5.96
N SER A 89 -9.44 -17.62 5.49
CA SER A 89 -8.70 -16.36 5.59
C SER A 89 -8.55 -15.88 7.03
N ALA A 90 -9.49 -16.21 7.92
CA ALA A 90 -9.40 -15.80 9.33
C ALA A 90 -8.30 -16.58 10.07
N ALA A 91 -8.19 -17.88 9.80
CA ALA A 91 -7.10 -18.71 10.35
C ALA A 91 -5.73 -18.24 9.88
N VAL A 92 -5.60 -17.91 8.58
CA VAL A 92 -4.34 -17.38 7.99
C VAL A 92 -3.95 -16.05 8.64
N LEU A 93 -4.88 -15.10 8.80
CA LEU A 93 -4.60 -13.83 9.48
C LEU A 93 -4.17 -14.02 10.93
N ALA A 94 -4.81 -14.95 11.65
CA ALA A 94 -4.46 -15.27 13.03
C ALA A 94 -3.06 -15.92 13.14
N GLU A 95 -2.70 -16.78 12.21
CA GLU A 95 -1.38 -17.41 12.15
C GLU A 95 -0.28 -16.37 11.84
N LEU A 96 -0.48 -15.53 10.84
CA LEU A 96 0.43 -14.44 10.52
C LEU A 96 0.61 -13.47 11.68
N GLY A 97 -0.48 -13.09 12.37
CA GLY A 97 -0.41 -12.25 13.55
C GLY A 97 0.40 -12.84 14.70
N LYS A 98 0.36 -14.18 14.88
CA LYS A 98 1.20 -14.88 15.87
C LYS A 98 2.66 -14.99 15.41
N LYS A 99 2.89 -15.38 14.16
CA LYS A 99 4.24 -15.58 13.61
C LYS A 99 5.06 -14.29 13.61
N TYR A 100 4.42 -13.15 13.35
CA TYR A 100 5.05 -11.82 13.28
C TYR A 100 4.65 -10.91 14.45
N ALA A 101 4.46 -11.50 15.64
CA ALA A 101 4.07 -10.78 16.86
C ALA A 101 5.15 -9.83 17.39
N ASP A 102 6.38 -9.97 16.92
CA ASP A 102 7.55 -9.12 17.24
C ASP A 102 7.59 -7.81 16.43
N GLY A 103 6.78 -7.69 15.35
CA GLY A 103 6.64 -6.49 14.56
C GLY A 103 5.54 -5.54 15.07
N GLU A 104 5.57 -4.30 14.60
CA GLU A 104 4.50 -3.33 14.86
C GLU A 104 3.25 -3.72 14.06
N GLN A 105 2.21 -4.19 14.75
CA GLN A 105 0.97 -4.65 14.12
C GLN A 105 -0.10 -3.58 14.09
N ASP A 106 -0.86 -3.53 12.99
CA ASP A 106 -2.02 -2.68 12.79
C ASP A 106 -3.12 -3.48 12.07
N HIS A 107 -4.35 -3.34 12.56
CA HIS A 107 -5.54 -4.07 12.07
C HIS A 107 -6.58 -3.14 11.40
N LEU A 108 -6.15 -1.99 10.91
CA LEU A 108 -7.05 -1.00 10.29
C LEU A 108 -7.69 -1.56 9.01
N ASP A 109 -6.89 -2.25 8.17
CA ASP A 109 -7.36 -2.88 6.92
C ASP A 109 -6.65 -4.25 6.74
N GLY A 110 -7.23 -5.30 7.34
CA GLY A 110 -6.59 -6.59 7.47
C GLY A 110 -5.49 -6.60 8.53
N LEU A 111 -4.37 -7.29 8.27
CA LEU A 111 -3.19 -7.30 9.11
C LEU A 111 -2.04 -6.60 8.40
N SER A 112 -1.56 -5.52 8.96
CA SER A 112 -0.30 -4.89 8.58
C SER A 112 0.73 -5.13 9.66
N VAL A 113 1.95 -5.50 9.27
CA VAL A 113 3.08 -5.63 10.20
C VAL A 113 4.27 -4.85 9.65
N ALA A 114 4.87 -4.01 10.49
CA ALA A 114 6.00 -3.18 10.12
C ALA A 114 7.23 -3.48 10.97
N TYR A 115 8.38 -3.48 10.30
CA TYR A 115 9.73 -3.55 10.84
C TYR A 115 10.56 -2.36 10.35
N ASP A 116 11.76 -2.20 10.82
CA ASP A 116 12.62 -1.06 10.46
C ASP A 116 12.91 -0.96 8.96
N ASN A 117 13.08 -2.10 8.25
CA ASN A 117 13.53 -2.14 6.87
C ASN A 117 12.56 -2.82 5.89
N TRP A 118 11.46 -3.39 6.38
CA TRP A 118 10.42 -3.99 5.56
C TRP A 118 9.05 -3.95 6.25
N ARG A 119 8.00 -4.15 5.48
CA ARG A 119 6.64 -4.31 5.99
C ARG A 119 5.79 -5.14 5.04
N PHE A 120 4.69 -5.67 5.56
CA PHE A 120 3.67 -6.29 4.73
C PHE A 120 2.25 -5.91 5.18
N ASN A 121 1.31 -6.07 4.27
CA ASN A 121 -0.13 -6.04 4.56
C ASN A 121 -0.77 -7.27 3.92
N VAL A 122 -1.62 -7.95 4.67
CA VAL A 122 -2.50 -9.01 4.18
C VAL A 122 -3.92 -8.68 4.56
N ARG A 123 -4.80 -8.65 3.57
CA ARG A 123 -6.23 -8.35 3.76
C ARG A 123 -7.12 -9.25 2.92
N VAL A 124 -8.35 -9.43 3.36
CA VAL A 124 -9.39 -10.08 2.55
C VAL A 124 -9.96 -9.05 1.56
N SER A 125 -10.15 -9.44 0.32
CA SER A 125 -10.83 -8.59 -0.66
C SER A 125 -12.31 -8.43 -0.30
N ASN A 126 -12.82 -7.21 -0.47
CA ASN A 126 -14.25 -6.91 -0.24
C ASN A 126 -15.13 -7.32 -1.43
N THR A 127 -14.54 -7.55 -2.59
CA THR A 127 -15.26 -7.78 -3.86
C THR A 127 -15.05 -9.18 -4.44
N GLU A 128 -13.99 -9.86 -4.03
CA GLU A 128 -13.57 -11.16 -4.56
C GLU A 128 -13.19 -12.10 -3.42
N PRO A 129 -13.37 -13.43 -3.58
CA PRO A 129 -13.04 -14.41 -2.53
C PRO A 129 -11.52 -14.70 -2.48
N VAL A 130 -10.71 -13.66 -2.32
CA VAL A 130 -9.24 -13.75 -2.31
C VAL A 130 -8.64 -12.96 -1.14
N MET A 131 -7.49 -13.42 -0.69
CA MET A 131 -6.58 -12.63 0.15
C MET A 131 -5.58 -11.90 -0.73
N ARG A 132 -5.25 -10.67 -0.35
CA ARG A 132 -4.31 -9.78 -1.03
C ARG A 132 -3.11 -9.51 -0.15
N LEU A 133 -1.93 -9.89 -0.64
CA LEU A 133 -0.64 -9.65 -0.01
C LEU A 133 0.08 -8.52 -0.74
N ASN A 134 0.65 -7.59 0.05
CA ASN A 134 1.60 -6.59 -0.39
C ASN A 134 2.81 -6.59 0.54
N VAL A 135 4.01 -6.62 -0.03
CA VAL A 135 5.28 -6.57 0.70
C VAL A 135 6.12 -5.41 0.19
N GLU A 136 6.75 -4.68 1.08
CA GLU A 136 7.63 -3.56 0.75
C GLU A 136 8.90 -3.61 1.57
N THR A 137 10.01 -3.16 0.97
CA THR A 137 11.31 -3.02 1.67
C THR A 137 11.93 -1.64 1.45
N LYS A 138 12.89 -1.28 2.27
CA LYS A 138 13.69 -0.07 2.11
C LYS A 138 14.96 -0.39 1.32
N GLY A 139 14.89 -0.31 -0.03
CA GLY A 139 16.02 -0.45 -0.93
C GLY A 139 16.57 -1.86 -1.11
N ASP A 140 15.96 -2.88 -0.50
CA ASP A 140 16.47 -4.25 -0.48
C ASP A 140 15.54 -5.20 -1.26
N LYS A 141 15.94 -5.54 -2.49
CA LYS A 141 15.19 -6.45 -3.37
C LYS A 141 15.36 -7.92 -2.99
N GLU A 142 16.47 -8.30 -2.39
CA GLU A 142 16.72 -9.67 -1.96
C GLU A 142 15.86 -9.99 -0.74
N LEU A 143 15.80 -9.08 0.22
CA LEU A 143 14.90 -9.15 1.36
C LEU A 143 13.43 -9.19 0.91
N LEU A 144 13.06 -8.36 -0.09
CA LEU A 144 11.70 -8.37 -0.66
C LEU A 144 11.34 -9.76 -1.18
N ALA A 145 12.20 -10.35 -1.99
CA ALA A 145 11.95 -11.67 -2.57
C ALA A 145 11.85 -12.75 -1.48
N ALA A 146 12.78 -12.76 -0.51
CA ALA A 146 12.80 -13.71 0.60
C ALA A 146 11.53 -13.60 1.46
N LYS A 147 11.15 -12.38 1.87
CA LYS A 147 9.96 -12.16 2.71
C LYS A 147 8.65 -12.42 1.98
N THR A 148 8.59 -12.12 0.68
CA THR A 148 7.43 -12.47 -0.15
C THR A 148 7.25 -13.99 -0.22
N ALA A 149 8.31 -14.75 -0.46
CA ALA A 149 8.25 -16.21 -0.50
C ALA A 149 7.84 -16.80 0.86
N GLU A 150 8.45 -16.33 1.96
CA GLU A 150 8.12 -16.75 3.33
C GLU A 150 6.65 -16.52 3.69
N LEU A 151 6.10 -15.35 3.30
CA LEU A 151 4.70 -15.02 3.55
C LEU A 151 3.74 -15.88 2.72
N LEU A 152 4.08 -16.11 1.44
CA LEU A 152 3.28 -16.96 0.56
C LEU A 152 3.24 -18.42 1.03
N GLU A 153 4.31 -18.91 1.65
CA GLU A 153 4.35 -20.25 2.27
C GLU A 153 3.33 -20.37 3.43
N VAL A 154 3.22 -19.33 4.26
CA VAL A 154 2.24 -19.29 5.36
C VAL A 154 0.82 -19.10 4.86
N ILE A 155 0.61 -18.19 3.90
CA ILE A 155 -0.72 -17.93 3.32
C ILE A 155 -1.24 -19.17 2.59
N GLY A 156 -0.37 -19.89 1.89
CA GLY A 156 -0.75 -21.06 1.10
C GLY A 156 -1.75 -20.72 -0.02
N GLY A 157 -2.63 -21.68 -0.29
CA GLY A 157 -3.69 -21.53 -1.29
C GLY A 157 -3.18 -21.51 -2.73
N GLU A 158 -4.08 -21.20 -3.64
CA GLU A 158 -3.80 -21.14 -5.09
C GLU A 158 -3.66 -19.68 -5.54
N GLU A 159 -2.90 -19.46 -6.60
CA GLU A 159 -2.83 -18.18 -7.29
C GLU A 159 -4.19 -17.85 -7.90
N ALA A 160 -4.65 -16.60 -7.78
CA ALA A 160 -5.98 -16.16 -8.17
C ALA A 160 -5.96 -15.29 -9.43
#